data_7c53ef446225b4d589509756abb2fedb
#
_entry.id   7c53ef446225b4d589509756abb2fedb
#
_cell.length_a   1.000
_cell.length_b   1.000
_cell.length_c   1.000
_cell.angle_alpha   90.00
_cell.angle_beta   90.00
_cell.angle_gamma   90.00
#
_symmetry.space_group_name_H-M   'P 1'
#
loop_
_entity.id
_entity.type
_entity.pdbx_description
1 polymer ?
#
loop_
_entity_poly.entity_id
_entity_poly.type
_entity_poly.pdbx_seq_one_letter_code
_entity_poly.pdbx_strand_id
1 'polypeptide(L)'
;MKVFRGLPNLESRRPCALTIGNFDGVHRGHQALLAELRAAADRLNLPVCVMTFEPHPREFFQPASAPTRVANLRDKLEGLRACGVDRVIVEHFSARFASLTATQFIQNIVVDGTSRRPQPYSNFILCSLVSKDVALFRIVHKTRIFRFS
;
A
#
# COMPACT_ATOMS: atom_id res chain seq x y z
N MET A 1 -2.32 -10.03 12.21
CA MET A 1 -2.00 -9.50 10.87
C MET A 1 -2.07 -10.64 9.85
N LYS A 2 -2.85 -10.48 8.76
CA LYS A 2 -2.89 -11.41 7.63
C LYS A 2 -1.95 -10.95 6.52
N VAL A 3 -1.23 -11.88 5.90
CA VAL A 3 -0.30 -11.57 4.80
C VAL A 3 -0.76 -12.29 3.54
N PHE A 4 -0.89 -11.54 2.45
CA PHE A 4 -1.25 -12.03 1.12
C PHE A 4 -0.04 -11.88 0.20
N ARG A 5 0.26 -12.90 -0.58
CA ARG A 5 1.24 -12.84 -1.67
C ARG A 5 0.48 -12.60 -2.97
N GLY A 6 0.60 -11.37 -3.49
CA GLY A 6 -0.27 -10.86 -4.55
C GLY A 6 -1.63 -10.41 -4.03
N LEU A 7 -2.48 -9.93 -4.93
CA LEU A 7 -3.83 -9.49 -4.59
C LEU A 7 -4.65 -10.65 -4.01
N PRO A 8 -5.40 -10.44 -2.93
CA PRO A 8 -6.26 -11.46 -2.38
C PRO A 8 -7.32 -11.89 -3.42
N ASN A 9 -7.77 -13.14 -3.33
CA ASN A 9 -8.89 -13.62 -4.13
C ASN A 9 -10.17 -12.84 -3.80
N LEU A 10 -11.14 -12.85 -4.71
CA LEU A 10 -12.39 -12.07 -4.62
C LEU A 10 -13.13 -12.27 -3.28
N GLU A 11 -13.13 -13.50 -2.77
CA GLU A 11 -13.81 -13.85 -1.52
C GLU A 11 -13.14 -13.23 -0.29
N SER A 12 -11.84 -13.00 -0.35
CA SER A 12 -11.03 -12.43 0.75
C SER A 12 -10.93 -10.92 0.72
N ARG A 13 -11.42 -10.28 -0.35
CA ARG A 13 -11.40 -8.82 -0.48
C ARG A 13 -12.41 -8.20 0.46
N ARG A 14 -11.98 -7.22 1.22
CA ARG A 14 -12.81 -6.45 2.16
C ARG A 14 -12.34 -5.00 2.15
N PRO A 15 -13.24 -4.03 2.33
CA PRO A 15 -12.86 -2.64 2.51
C PRO A 15 -11.78 -2.49 3.56
N CYS A 16 -10.86 -1.56 3.34
CA CYS A 16 -9.76 -1.29 4.27
C CYS A 16 -9.23 0.15 4.09
N ALA A 17 -8.55 0.65 5.08
CA ALA A 17 -7.70 1.82 4.95
C ALA A 17 -6.35 1.35 4.39
N LEU A 18 -6.03 1.77 3.17
CA LEU A 18 -4.86 1.28 2.43
C LEU A 18 -3.75 2.32 2.40
N THR A 19 -2.53 1.89 2.63
CA THR A 19 -1.31 2.61 2.25
C THR A 19 -0.44 1.75 1.36
N ILE A 20 0.30 2.41 0.45
CA ILE A 20 1.16 1.74 -0.54
C ILE A 20 2.56 2.30 -0.41
N GLY A 21 3.55 1.45 -0.31
CA GLY A 21 4.95 1.85 -0.20
C GLY A 21 5.91 0.68 -0.02
N ASN A 22 7.19 0.98 -0.09
CA ASN A 22 8.22 -0.05 0.08
C ASN A 22 8.40 -0.47 1.54
N PHE A 23 8.16 0.44 2.49
CA PHE A 23 8.28 0.21 3.93
C PHE A 23 9.62 -0.44 4.34
N ASP A 24 10.70 -0.06 3.66
CA ASP A 24 12.02 -0.58 3.99
C ASP A 24 12.46 -0.05 5.36
N GLY A 25 12.73 -0.98 6.30
CA GLY A 25 13.13 -0.69 7.67
C GLY A 25 12.03 -0.12 8.59
N VAL A 26 10.80 0.08 8.13
CA VAL A 26 9.65 0.64 8.92
C VAL A 26 10.10 1.76 9.88
N HIS A 27 10.85 2.73 9.34
CA HIS A 27 11.44 3.84 10.10
C HIS A 27 10.38 4.78 10.70
N ARG A 28 10.80 5.76 11.52
CA ARG A 28 9.90 6.68 12.23
C ARG A 28 8.87 7.39 11.32
N GLY A 29 9.25 7.76 10.10
CA GLY A 29 8.30 8.34 9.13
C GLY A 29 7.21 7.37 8.71
N HIS A 30 7.55 6.08 8.49
CA HIS A 30 6.56 5.04 8.22
C HIS A 30 5.65 4.81 9.45
N GLN A 31 6.20 4.81 10.65
CA GLN A 31 5.44 4.62 11.89
C GLN A 31 4.43 5.77 12.10
N ALA A 32 4.83 7.02 11.88
CA ALA A 32 3.95 8.18 11.95
C ALA A 32 2.80 8.08 10.94
N LEU A 33 3.10 7.74 9.68
CA LEU A 33 2.10 7.50 8.65
C LEU A 33 1.10 6.40 9.05
N LEU A 34 1.61 5.28 9.56
CA LEU A 34 0.76 4.15 9.97
C LEU A 34 -0.11 4.52 11.16
N ALA A 35 0.38 5.35 12.10
CA ALA A 35 -0.41 5.87 13.20
C ALA A 35 -1.57 6.78 12.73
N GLU A 36 -1.31 7.68 11.79
CA GLU A 36 -2.35 8.51 11.17
C GLU A 36 -3.39 7.67 10.43
N LEU A 37 -2.91 6.68 9.66
CA LEU A 37 -3.79 5.76 8.93
C LEU A 37 -4.65 4.94 9.89
N ARG A 38 -4.09 4.47 11.02
CA ARG A 38 -4.82 3.76 12.07
C ARG A 38 -5.92 4.63 12.65
N ALA A 39 -5.60 5.87 13.07
CA ALA A 39 -6.57 6.79 13.61
C ALA A 39 -7.73 7.10 12.64
N ALA A 40 -7.43 7.17 11.33
CA ALA A 40 -8.45 7.35 10.31
C ALA A 40 -9.28 6.08 10.07
N ALA A 41 -8.64 4.90 10.07
CA ALA A 41 -9.29 3.60 9.92
C ALA A 41 -10.27 3.31 11.07
N ASP A 42 -9.87 3.60 12.30
CA ASP A 42 -10.69 3.39 13.50
C ASP A 42 -11.98 4.23 13.44
N ARG A 43 -11.90 5.49 12.98
CA ARG A 43 -13.09 6.34 12.79
C ARG A 43 -14.10 5.77 11.79
N LEU A 44 -13.64 4.95 10.86
CA LEU A 44 -14.46 4.34 9.80
C LEU A 44 -14.73 2.86 10.06
N ASN A 45 -14.25 2.32 11.16
CA ASN A 45 -14.33 0.90 11.51
C ASN A 45 -13.75 0.01 10.37
N LEU A 46 -12.60 0.42 9.84
CA LEU A 46 -11.90 -0.28 8.77
C LEU A 46 -10.57 -0.89 9.27
N PRO A 47 -10.16 -2.04 8.74
CA PRO A 47 -8.83 -2.56 9.00
C PRO A 47 -7.77 -1.75 8.22
N VAL A 48 -6.58 -1.62 8.82
CA VAL A 48 -5.41 -1.05 8.16
C VAL A 48 -4.76 -2.08 7.26
N CYS A 49 -4.55 -1.72 6.00
CA CYS A 49 -3.89 -2.53 4.99
C CYS A 49 -2.65 -1.82 4.45
N VAL A 50 -1.56 -2.53 4.35
CA VAL A 50 -0.33 -2.08 3.69
C VAL A 50 -0.13 -2.89 2.42
N MET A 51 0.10 -2.22 1.29
CA MET A 51 0.62 -2.87 0.08
C MET A 51 2.10 -2.55 -0.05
N THR A 52 2.92 -3.56 -0.18
CA THR A 52 4.37 -3.45 -0.40
C THR A 52 4.80 -4.35 -1.55
N PHE A 53 6.03 -4.19 -2.01
CA PHE A 53 6.53 -4.83 -3.23
C PHE A 53 7.71 -5.74 -2.95
N GLU A 54 7.75 -6.86 -3.67
CA GLU A 54 8.87 -7.79 -3.65
C GLU A 54 9.11 -8.36 -5.06
N PRO A 55 10.29 -8.22 -5.69
CA PRO A 55 11.46 -7.50 -5.16
C PRO A 55 11.22 -5.99 -5.01
N HIS A 56 12.14 -5.31 -4.34
CA HIS A 56 12.07 -3.85 -4.20
C HIS A 56 12.14 -3.19 -5.58
N PRO A 57 11.31 -2.18 -5.91
CA PRO A 57 11.29 -1.55 -7.24
C PRO A 57 12.66 -1.08 -7.74
N ARG A 58 13.52 -0.56 -6.86
CA ARG A 58 14.88 -0.16 -7.24
C ARG A 58 15.77 -1.34 -7.64
N GLU A 59 15.60 -2.49 -7.00
CA GLU A 59 16.32 -3.72 -7.40
C GLU A 59 15.88 -4.21 -8.76
N PHE A 60 14.60 -4.03 -9.08
CA PHE A 60 14.06 -4.39 -10.38
C PHE A 60 14.59 -3.49 -11.51
N PHE A 61 14.59 -2.15 -11.30
CA PHE A 61 15.01 -1.22 -12.34
C PHE A 61 16.52 -1.04 -12.44
N GLN A 62 17.25 -1.16 -11.34
CA GLN A 62 18.69 -0.90 -11.26
C GLN A 62 19.40 -1.95 -10.40
N PRO A 63 19.42 -3.22 -10.84
CA PRO A 63 19.97 -4.30 -10.02
C PRO A 63 21.45 -4.11 -9.65
N ALA A 64 22.25 -3.50 -10.55
CA ALA A 64 23.69 -3.27 -10.31
C ALA A 64 23.98 -2.12 -9.34
N SER A 65 23.04 -1.20 -9.14
CA SER A 65 23.19 -0.02 -8.27
C SER A 65 22.13 0.06 -7.17
N ALA A 66 21.39 -1.02 -6.98
CA ALA A 66 20.38 -1.08 -5.94
C ALA A 66 21.02 -0.90 -4.56
N PRO A 67 20.51 -0.01 -3.72
CA PRO A 67 20.99 0.13 -2.36
C PRO A 67 20.75 -1.16 -1.58
N THR A 68 21.64 -1.48 -0.67
CA THR A 68 21.43 -2.59 0.27
C THR A 68 20.12 -2.40 1.01
N ARG A 69 19.30 -3.43 1.07
CA ARG A 69 18.05 -3.42 1.84
C ARG A 69 18.36 -3.13 3.32
N VAL A 70 17.56 -2.27 3.92
CA VAL A 70 17.63 -2.03 5.37
C VAL A 70 16.99 -3.20 6.13
N ALA A 71 15.96 -3.81 5.56
CA ALA A 71 15.23 -4.91 6.18
C ALA A 71 14.88 -5.99 5.16
N ASN A 72 14.98 -7.25 5.54
CA ASN A 72 14.40 -8.35 4.79
C ASN A 72 12.87 -8.36 4.92
N LEU A 73 12.18 -9.20 4.15
CA LEU A 73 10.72 -9.27 4.17
C LEU A 73 10.16 -9.63 5.55
N ARG A 74 10.83 -10.51 6.29
CA ARG A 74 10.41 -10.92 7.64
C ARG A 74 10.45 -9.75 8.60
N ASP A 75 11.57 -9.03 8.66
CA ASP A 75 11.76 -7.87 9.54
C ASP A 75 10.74 -6.75 9.20
N LYS A 76 10.52 -6.53 7.90
CA LYS A 76 9.48 -5.62 7.41
C LYS A 76 8.09 -6.00 7.95
N LEU A 77 7.70 -7.27 7.83
CA LEU A 77 6.41 -7.76 8.31
C LEU A 77 6.28 -7.66 9.83
N GLU A 78 7.35 -7.92 10.58
CA GLU A 78 7.39 -7.77 12.03
C GLU A 78 7.23 -6.29 12.43
N GLY A 79 7.94 -5.37 11.77
CA GLY A 79 7.80 -3.94 11.99
C GLY A 79 6.39 -3.41 11.68
N LEU A 80 5.79 -3.85 10.58
CA LEU A 80 4.41 -3.49 10.23
C LEU A 80 3.40 -4.04 11.26
N ARG A 81 3.62 -5.26 11.76
CA ARG A 81 2.80 -5.85 12.82
C ARG A 81 2.88 -5.04 14.11
N ALA A 82 4.08 -4.63 14.49
CA ALA A 82 4.29 -3.79 15.68
C ALA A 82 3.59 -2.43 15.57
N CYS A 83 3.42 -1.91 14.35
CA CYS A 83 2.65 -0.68 14.08
C CYS A 83 1.13 -0.89 13.99
N GLY A 84 0.60 -2.07 14.33
CA GLY A 84 -0.83 -2.33 14.35
C GLY A 84 -1.46 -2.56 12.98
N VAL A 85 -0.70 -2.95 11.96
CA VAL A 85 -1.23 -3.28 10.64
C VAL A 85 -2.03 -4.58 10.69
N ASP A 86 -3.24 -4.60 10.13
CA ASP A 86 -4.12 -5.77 10.13
C ASP A 86 -3.87 -6.69 8.96
N ARG A 87 -3.51 -6.12 7.79
CA ARG A 87 -3.30 -6.83 6.54
C ARG A 87 -2.08 -6.30 5.80
N VAL A 88 -1.34 -7.20 5.15
CA VAL A 88 -0.26 -6.83 4.24
C VAL A 88 -0.47 -7.57 2.92
N ILE A 89 -0.40 -6.83 1.82
CA ILE A 89 -0.34 -7.37 0.46
C ILE A 89 1.10 -7.20 -0.02
N VAL A 90 1.79 -8.30 -0.26
CA VAL A 90 3.13 -8.32 -0.85
C VAL A 90 2.96 -8.58 -2.33
N GLU A 91 2.97 -7.51 -3.13
CA GLU A 91 2.79 -7.61 -4.58
C GLU A 91 4.12 -7.89 -5.28
N HIS A 92 4.07 -8.78 -6.28
CA HIS A 92 5.25 -9.09 -7.07
C HIS A 92 5.56 -7.96 -8.07
N PHE A 93 6.69 -7.25 -7.84
CA PHE A 93 7.12 -6.18 -8.74
C PHE A 93 7.76 -6.78 -9.99
N SER A 94 7.04 -6.80 -11.09
CA SER A 94 7.42 -7.38 -12.38
C SER A 94 7.36 -6.35 -13.50
N ALA A 95 7.91 -6.67 -14.69
CA ALA A 95 7.79 -5.84 -15.87
C ALA A 95 6.33 -5.54 -16.23
N ARG A 96 5.45 -6.53 -16.11
CA ARG A 96 4.00 -6.35 -16.30
C ARG A 96 3.40 -5.36 -15.30
N PHE A 97 3.80 -5.46 -14.03
CA PHE A 97 3.33 -4.53 -13.00
C PHE A 97 3.87 -3.11 -13.26
N ALA A 98 5.16 -2.98 -13.59
CA ALA A 98 5.80 -1.71 -13.88
C ALA A 98 5.24 -1.00 -15.13
N SER A 99 4.64 -1.74 -16.07
CA SER A 99 4.03 -1.18 -17.29
C SER A 99 2.60 -0.66 -17.09
N LEU A 100 2.01 -0.82 -15.91
CA LEU A 100 0.68 -0.30 -15.62
C LEU A 100 0.69 1.23 -15.64
N THR A 101 -0.28 1.82 -16.33
CA THR A 101 -0.54 3.26 -16.18
C THR A 101 -1.11 3.56 -14.79
N ALA A 102 -1.01 4.82 -14.34
CA ALA A 102 -1.58 5.24 -13.07
C ALA A 102 -3.09 4.88 -12.96
N THR A 103 -3.85 5.08 -14.04
CA THR A 103 -5.28 4.74 -14.07
C THR A 103 -5.51 3.24 -13.96
N GLN A 104 -4.75 2.42 -14.70
CA GLN A 104 -4.83 0.96 -14.61
C GLN A 104 -4.44 0.45 -13.22
N PHE A 105 -3.40 1.04 -12.62
CA PHE A 105 -3.00 0.70 -11.25
C PHE A 105 -4.14 1.00 -10.26
N ILE A 106 -4.70 2.21 -10.30
CA ILE A 106 -5.80 2.59 -9.41
C ILE A 106 -6.99 1.66 -9.61
N GLN A 107 -7.43 1.44 -10.84
CA GLN A 107 -8.61 0.62 -11.11
C GLN A 107 -8.37 -0.85 -10.74
N ASN A 108 -7.35 -1.49 -11.30
CA ASN A 108 -7.17 -2.94 -11.20
C ASN A 108 -6.61 -3.36 -9.84
N ILE A 109 -5.76 -2.53 -9.24
CA ILE A 109 -5.03 -2.90 -8.02
C ILE A 109 -5.70 -2.31 -6.78
N VAL A 110 -6.01 -1.00 -6.80
CA VAL A 110 -6.56 -0.33 -5.62
C VAL A 110 -8.06 -0.60 -5.50
N VAL A 111 -8.83 -0.32 -6.53
CA VAL A 111 -10.30 -0.46 -6.49
C VAL A 111 -10.69 -1.93 -6.55
N ASP A 112 -10.34 -2.62 -7.62
CA ASP A 112 -10.78 -4.00 -7.85
C ASP A 112 -10.00 -5.00 -6.99
N GLY A 113 -8.72 -4.72 -6.71
CA GLY A 113 -7.83 -5.59 -5.94
C GLY A 113 -8.10 -5.63 -4.44
N THR A 114 -8.67 -4.59 -3.88
CA THR A 114 -8.86 -4.46 -2.43
C THR A 114 -10.33 -4.44 -1.98
N SER A 115 -11.29 -4.40 -2.91
CA SER A 115 -12.73 -4.37 -2.61
C SER A 115 -13.50 -5.45 -3.36
N ARG A 116 -14.56 -5.98 -2.73
CA ARG A 116 -15.37 -7.08 -3.29
C ARG A 116 -16.38 -6.63 -4.34
N ARG A 117 -16.73 -5.35 -4.36
CA ARG A 117 -17.69 -4.76 -5.32
C ARG A 117 -17.18 -3.40 -5.77
N PRO A 118 -17.29 -3.07 -7.05
CA PRO A 118 -17.22 -1.69 -7.50
C PRO A 118 -18.43 -0.97 -6.91
N GLN A 119 -18.30 -0.48 -5.70
CA GLN A 119 -19.27 0.42 -5.11
C GLN A 119 -18.79 1.84 -5.44
N PRO A 120 -19.67 2.73 -5.92
CA PRO A 120 -19.32 4.14 -6.15
C PRO A 120 -18.90 4.86 -4.85
N TYR A 121 -18.89 4.15 -3.73
CA TYR A 121 -18.63 4.67 -2.37
C TYR A 121 -17.76 3.71 -1.53
N SER A 122 -16.82 2.99 -2.13
CA SER A 122 -15.86 2.24 -1.31
C SER A 122 -15.06 3.22 -0.47
N ASN A 123 -15.21 3.13 0.84
CA ASN A 123 -14.48 3.92 1.81
C ASN A 123 -13.01 3.47 1.81
N PHE A 124 -12.20 4.02 0.91
CA PHE A 124 -10.76 3.85 0.91
C PHE A 124 -10.13 5.13 1.43
N ILE A 125 -9.27 4.98 2.41
CA ILE A 125 -8.29 5.99 2.73
C ILE A 125 -7.00 5.51 2.08
N LEU A 126 -6.58 6.17 1.03
CA LEU A 126 -5.26 5.96 0.45
C LEU A 126 -4.33 7.01 1.05
N CYS A 127 -3.45 6.60 1.95
CA CYS A 127 -2.38 7.42 2.45
C CYS A 127 -1.07 6.88 1.83
N SER A 128 -0.42 7.67 1.02
CA SER A 128 0.89 7.33 0.45
C SER A 128 1.91 8.34 0.93
N LEU A 129 2.95 7.87 1.62
CA LEU A 129 4.21 8.59 1.72
C LEU A 129 5.10 8.13 0.59
N VAL A 130 5.48 9.05 -0.22
CA VAL A 130 6.31 8.83 -1.38
C VAL A 130 7.70 9.36 -1.11
N SER A 131 8.69 8.54 -1.43
CA SER A 131 10.03 9.00 -1.77
C SER A 131 9.94 10.03 -2.91
N LYS A 132 10.88 10.98 -2.97
CA LYS A 132 10.87 12.17 -3.85
C LYS A 132 10.57 11.94 -5.34
N ASP A 133 10.44 10.71 -5.80
CA ASP A 133 10.35 10.36 -7.21
C ASP A 133 9.01 9.76 -7.67
N VAL A 134 8.00 9.65 -6.80
CA VAL A 134 6.69 9.08 -7.18
C VAL A 134 5.54 9.91 -6.62
N ALA A 135 4.71 10.38 -7.52
CA ALA A 135 3.61 11.29 -7.27
C ALA A 135 2.58 10.76 -6.25
N LEU A 136 2.26 11.65 -5.38
CA LEU A 136 1.31 11.68 -4.29
C LEU A 136 -0.10 11.19 -4.66
N PHE A 137 -0.64 10.25 -3.89
CA PHE A 137 -2.07 10.00 -3.82
C PHE A 137 -2.58 10.29 -2.42
N ARG A 138 -3.51 11.22 -2.33
CA ARG A 138 -4.16 11.57 -1.09
C ARG A 138 -5.65 11.28 -1.19
N ILE A 139 -6.13 10.50 -0.25
CA ILE A 139 -7.53 10.28 0.20
C ILE A 139 -8.64 10.48 -0.84
N VAL A 140 -9.30 9.40 -1.21
CA VAL A 140 -10.64 9.45 -1.81
C VAL A 140 -11.68 9.15 -0.73
N HIS A 141 -12.18 10.20 -0.11
CA HIS A 141 -13.43 10.14 0.62
C HIS A 141 -14.45 10.94 -0.21
N LYS A 142 -15.53 10.28 -0.64
CA LYS A 142 -16.71 10.91 -1.29
C LYS A 142 -16.39 12.15 -2.12
N THR A 143 -16.11 11.99 -3.41
CA THR A 143 -16.21 13.01 -4.46
C THR A 143 -15.18 14.14 -4.53
N ARG A 144 -14.06 14.14 -3.82
CA ARG A 144 -12.99 15.14 -4.07
C ARG A 144 -11.60 14.52 -4.08
N ILE A 145 -10.96 14.58 -5.24
CA ILE A 145 -9.52 14.36 -5.39
C ILE A 145 -8.83 15.64 -4.91
N PHE A 146 -8.12 15.59 -3.79
CA PHE A 146 -7.26 16.69 -3.38
C PHE A 146 -5.85 16.44 -3.92
N ARG A 147 -5.41 17.35 -4.78
CA ARG A 147 -4.04 17.43 -5.25
C ARG A 147 -3.29 18.39 -4.31
N PHE A 148 -2.17 17.95 -3.74
CA PHE A 148 -1.23 18.84 -3.08
C PHE A 148 0.00 18.98 -3.96
N SER A 149 0.36 20.23 -4.19
CA SER A 149 1.59 20.66 -4.84
C SER A 149 2.76 20.47 -3.91
#